data_dea8a5657fc12af3628d743f0871b129
#
_entry.id   dea8a5657fc12af3628d743f0871b129
#
_cell.length_a   1.000
_cell.length_b   1.000
_cell.length_c   1.000
_cell.angle_alpha   90.00
_cell.angle_beta   90.00
_cell.angle_gamma   90.00
#
_symmetry.space_group_name_H-M   'P 1'
#
loop_
_entity.id
_entity.type
_entity.pdbx_description
1 polymer ?
#
loop_
_entity_poly.entity_id
_entity_poly.type
_entity_poly.pdbx_seq_one_letter_code
_entity_poly.pdbx_strand_id
1 'polypeptide(L)'
;LYISGGTVVDGTGDPAFGGDILISGDKIVFVGSVDGEKVQSNRTLDASGKVVSPGFIDAHSHGDPLQEDNDKLRNFLRQGITTVVLGQDGRNPGNSSDTTFENWIEQVNTEGTGPNIATLVGHGTLRQLSGGGEKDKVTPEEQEKMEALLVDAMNAGAYGLNTGLEYVP
;
A
#
# COMPACT_ATOMS: atom_id res chain seq x y z
N LEU A 1 20.08 -10.50 8.44
CA LEU A 1 20.69 -9.57 7.51
C LEU A 1 21.39 -8.46 8.30
N TYR A 2 22.60 -8.12 7.90
CA TYR A 2 23.38 -7.00 8.41
C TYR A 2 23.60 -5.99 7.28
N ILE A 3 23.19 -4.74 7.47
CA ILE A 3 23.46 -3.62 6.56
C ILE A 3 24.49 -2.74 7.24
N SER A 4 25.68 -2.57 6.63
CA SER A 4 26.82 -1.94 7.27
C SER A 4 27.25 -0.63 6.64
N GLY A 5 27.64 0.35 7.45
CA GLY A 5 28.38 1.55 7.07
C GLY A 5 27.58 2.57 6.24
N GLY A 6 26.26 2.57 6.34
CA GLY A 6 25.41 3.51 5.62
C GLY A 6 25.22 4.85 6.33
N THR A 7 24.73 5.86 5.60
CA THR A 7 24.12 7.04 6.19
C THR A 7 22.66 6.77 6.44
N VAL A 8 22.25 6.66 7.70
CA VAL A 8 20.89 6.29 8.10
C VAL A 8 20.02 7.53 8.18
N VAL A 9 18.86 7.47 7.52
CA VAL A 9 17.75 8.42 7.65
C VAL A 9 16.55 7.59 8.12
N ASP A 10 16.23 7.62 9.41
CA ASP A 10 15.30 6.69 10.03
C ASP A 10 13.82 7.10 9.96
N GLY A 11 13.54 8.30 9.45
CA GLY A 11 12.18 8.83 9.33
C GLY A 11 11.63 9.52 10.57
N THR A 12 12.41 9.66 11.64
CA THR A 12 12.00 10.37 12.87
C THR A 12 11.96 11.89 12.72
N GLY A 13 12.64 12.43 11.70
CA GLY A 13 12.89 13.86 11.52
C GLY A 13 14.20 14.34 12.13
N ASP A 14 14.92 13.47 12.82
CA ASP A 14 16.26 13.77 13.34
C ASP A 14 17.31 13.80 12.23
N PRO A 15 18.48 14.46 12.44
CA PRO A 15 19.56 14.47 11.47
C PRO A 15 20.04 13.06 11.11
N ALA A 16 20.38 12.86 9.84
CA ALA A 16 21.01 11.62 9.38
C ALA A 16 22.32 11.33 10.14
N PHE A 17 22.61 10.06 10.38
CA PHE A 17 23.80 9.60 11.09
C PHE A 17 24.45 8.40 10.39
N GLY A 18 25.74 8.21 10.61
CA GLY A 18 26.43 7.00 10.18
C GLY A 18 26.03 5.81 11.03
N GLY A 19 25.65 4.69 10.45
CA GLY A 19 25.18 3.56 11.23
C GLY A 19 24.99 2.27 10.45
N ASP A 20 24.64 1.27 11.22
CA ASP A 20 24.41 -0.10 10.80
C ASP A 20 22.99 -0.53 11.17
N ILE A 21 22.45 -1.48 10.44
CA ILE A 21 21.11 -2.01 10.69
C ILE A 21 21.19 -3.54 10.78
N LEU A 22 20.62 -4.11 11.83
CA LEU A 22 20.45 -5.55 11.97
C LEU A 22 18.98 -5.92 11.79
N ILE A 23 18.74 -6.93 10.95
CA ILE A 23 17.40 -7.44 10.66
C ILE A 23 17.39 -8.94 10.96
N SER A 24 16.41 -9.37 11.76
CA SER A 24 16.15 -10.76 12.09
C SER A 24 14.74 -11.14 11.65
N GLY A 25 14.65 -12.09 10.71
CA GLY A 25 13.36 -12.38 10.05
C GLY A 25 12.85 -11.16 9.30
N ASP A 26 11.68 -10.69 9.70
CA ASP A 26 10.96 -9.53 9.16
C ASP A 26 11.09 -8.25 10.01
N LYS A 27 11.95 -8.28 11.06
CA LYS A 27 12.05 -7.19 12.03
C LYS A 27 13.43 -6.56 12.05
N ILE A 28 13.47 -5.23 12.10
CA ILE A 28 14.64 -4.45 12.46
C ILE A 28 14.85 -4.64 13.98
N VAL A 29 16.00 -5.21 14.35
CA VAL A 29 16.32 -5.49 15.76
C VAL A 29 17.36 -4.54 16.34
N PHE A 30 18.06 -3.79 15.48
CA PHE A 30 19.02 -2.78 15.89
C PHE A 30 19.23 -1.75 14.78
N VAL A 31 19.40 -0.49 15.17
CA VAL A 31 19.87 0.61 14.34
C VAL A 31 20.87 1.41 15.15
N GLY A 32 22.09 1.63 14.64
CA GLY A 32 23.15 2.35 15.33
C GLY A 32 24.53 1.92 14.86
N SER A 33 25.56 2.09 15.67
CA SER A 33 26.92 1.61 15.34
C SER A 33 27.22 0.33 16.07
N VAL A 34 27.67 -0.68 15.37
CA VAL A 34 28.09 -1.96 15.93
C VAL A 34 29.57 -2.26 15.62
N ASP A 35 30.18 -3.10 16.45
CA ASP A 35 31.45 -3.73 16.12
C ASP A 35 31.20 -4.87 15.12
N GLY A 36 31.43 -4.59 13.85
CA GLY A 36 31.11 -5.51 12.76
C GLY A 36 31.80 -6.87 12.84
N GLU A 37 32.94 -6.96 13.56
CA GLU A 37 33.64 -8.23 13.76
C GLU A 37 32.85 -9.18 14.71
N LYS A 38 31.94 -8.62 15.51
CA LYS A 38 31.07 -9.38 16.43
C LYS A 38 29.71 -9.72 15.85
N VAL A 39 29.36 -9.21 14.64
CA VAL A 39 28.06 -9.46 14.04
C VAL A 39 28.06 -10.80 13.32
N GLN A 40 27.22 -11.72 13.76
CA GLN A 40 26.93 -12.94 13.04
C GLN A 40 25.69 -12.74 12.16
N SER A 41 25.86 -12.78 10.84
CA SER A 41 24.75 -12.64 9.89
C SER A 41 24.90 -13.61 8.72
N ASN A 42 23.77 -14.13 8.23
CA ASN A 42 23.75 -14.98 7.04
C ASN A 42 24.03 -14.19 5.75
N ARG A 43 23.85 -12.87 5.80
CA ARG A 43 24.06 -11.96 4.66
C ARG A 43 24.44 -10.58 5.17
N THR A 44 25.49 -10.01 4.57
CA THR A 44 25.89 -8.61 4.79
C THR A 44 25.70 -7.81 3.51
N LEU A 45 25.14 -6.61 3.65
CA LEU A 45 25.07 -5.60 2.58
C LEU A 45 25.96 -4.43 2.98
N ASP A 46 26.97 -4.15 2.19
CA ASP A 46 27.78 -2.94 2.34
C ASP A 46 27.00 -1.73 1.79
N ALA A 47 26.66 -0.80 2.68
CA ALA A 47 25.97 0.45 2.38
C ALA A 47 26.93 1.66 2.43
N SER A 48 28.25 1.45 2.40
CA SER A 48 29.24 2.53 2.41
C SER A 48 28.96 3.52 1.28
N GLY A 49 28.88 4.80 1.60
CA GLY A 49 28.57 5.88 0.66
C GLY A 49 27.11 5.90 0.16
N LYS A 50 26.22 5.11 0.75
CA LYS A 50 24.79 5.07 0.43
C LYS A 50 23.95 5.60 1.59
N VAL A 51 22.77 6.07 1.26
CA VAL A 51 21.71 6.38 2.24
C VAL A 51 20.87 5.12 2.46
N VAL A 52 20.59 4.83 3.72
CA VAL A 52 19.68 3.76 4.15
C VAL A 52 18.50 4.39 4.84
N SER A 53 17.30 4.14 4.31
CA SER A 53 16.05 4.68 4.86
C SER A 53 14.98 3.59 4.90
N PRO A 54 13.89 3.79 5.66
CA PRO A 54 12.67 3.01 5.47
C PRO A 54 12.18 3.09 4.02
N GLY A 55 11.47 2.08 3.56
CA GLY A 55 10.81 2.13 2.26
C GLY A 55 9.78 3.26 2.21
N PHE A 56 9.65 3.90 1.05
CA PHE A 56 8.70 5.00 0.87
C PHE A 56 7.26 4.49 0.83
N ILE A 57 6.34 5.34 1.28
CA ILE A 57 4.90 5.14 1.19
C ILE A 57 4.39 6.10 0.11
N ASP A 58 3.83 5.55 -0.97
CA ASP A 58 3.09 6.32 -1.96
C ASP A 58 1.64 6.44 -1.49
N ALA A 59 1.29 7.62 -0.98
CA ALA A 59 0.00 7.88 -0.37
C ALA A 59 -1.13 8.14 -1.40
N HIS A 60 -0.82 8.24 -2.69
CA HIS A 60 -1.78 8.45 -3.76
C HIS A 60 -1.35 7.68 -5.00
N SER A 61 -1.80 6.44 -5.09
CA SER A 61 -1.42 5.54 -6.18
C SER A 61 -2.63 4.95 -6.89
N HIS A 62 -2.40 4.58 -8.14
CA HIS A 62 -3.34 3.85 -8.96
C HIS A 62 -2.76 2.50 -9.39
N GLY A 63 -3.63 1.57 -9.69
CA GLY A 63 -3.28 0.24 -10.19
C GLY A 63 -4.08 -0.86 -9.50
N ASP A 64 -4.01 -2.02 -10.08
CA ASP A 64 -4.56 -3.25 -9.50
C ASP A 64 -3.46 -4.31 -9.61
N PRO A 65 -2.99 -4.88 -8.49
CA PRO A 65 -1.93 -5.88 -8.50
C PRO A 65 -2.34 -7.19 -9.18
N LEU A 66 -3.65 -7.43 -9.34
CA LEU A 66 -4.19 -8.64 -9.96
C LEU A 66 -4.31 -8.51 -11.48
N GLN A 67 -4.14 -7.30 -12.04
CA GLN A 67 -4.09 -7.15 -13.49
C GLN A 67 -2.77 -7.70 -14.04
N GLU A 68 -2.87 -8.50 -15.11
CA GLU A 68 -1.74 -9.23 -15.71
C GLU A 68 -0.59 -8.30 -16.10
N ASP A 69 -0.89 -7.13 -16.65
CA ASP A 69 0.11 -6.16 -17.11
C ASP A 69 0.80 -5.38 -15.98
N ASN A 70 0.30 -5.47 -14.75
CA ASN A 70 0.82 -4.68 -13.63
C ASN A 70 1.98 -5.35 -12.87
N ASP A 71 2.43 -6.55 -13.27
CA ASP A 71 3.54 -7.28 -12.62
C ASP A 71 3.48 -7.22 -11.08
N LYS A 72 2.28 -7.36 -10.50
CA LYS A 72 2.04 -7.27 -9.05
C LYS A 72 2.59 -5.99 -8.42
N LEU A 73 2.62 -4.91 -9.17
CA LEU A 73 3.13 -3.58 -8.78
C LEU A 73 4.62 -3.57 -8.38
N ARG A 74 5.43 -4.50 -8.88
CA ARG A 74 6.87 -4.56 -8.54
C ARG A 74 7.70 -3.37 -9.04
N ASN A 75 7.18 -2.62 -10.02
CA ASN A 75 7.78 -1.38 -10.49
C ASN A 75 7.93 -0.35 -9.35
N PHE A 76 7.04 -0.33 -8.36
CA PHE A 76 7.14 0.52 -7.17
C PHE A 76 8.35 0.15 -6.31
N LEU A 77 8.60 -1.14 -6.09
CA LEU A 77 9.76 -1.60 -5.31
C LEU A 77 11.08 -1.16 -5.93
N ARG A 78 11.17 -1.11 -7.26
CA ARG A 78 12.36 -0.65 -7.98
C ARG A 78 12.66 0.83 -7.76
N GLN A 79 11.69 1.60 -7.26
CA GLN A 79 11.79 3.00 -6.89
C GLN A 79 11.92 3.21 -5.38
N GLY A 80 12.01 2.12 -4.60
CA GLY A 80 12.09 2.18 -3.14
C GLY A 80 10.75 2.36 -2.45
N ILE A 81 9.62 2.31 -3.19
CA ILE A 81 8.28 2.39 -2.62
C ILE A 81 7.86 1.00 -2.16
N THR A 82 7.67 0.84 -0.87
CA THR A 82 7.33 -0.44 -0.24
C THR A 82 5.87 -0.54 0.22
N THR A 83 5.15 0.56 0.18
CA THR A 83 3.71 0.63 0.49
C THR A 83 3.03 1.58 -0.47
N VAL A 84 1.88 1.18 -0.99
CA VAL A 84 1.04 2.02 -1.86
C VAL A 84 -0.36 2.15 -1.29
N VAL A 85 -0.96 3.34 -1.41
CA VAL A 85 -2.35 3.59 -1.04
C VAL A 85 -3.17 3.70 -2.34
N LEU A 86 -3.99 2.68 -2.58
CA LEU A 86 -4.87 2.58 -3.74
C LEU A 86 -6.28 3.10 -3.44
N GLY A 87 -7.13 3.16 -4.45
CA GLY A 87 -8.53 3.58 -4.28
C GLY A 87 -8.70 5.09 -4.29
N GLN A 88 -7.86 5.78 -5.04
CA GLN A 88 -7.89 7.24 -5.16
C GLN A 88 -8.88 7.72 -6.22
N ASP A 89 -9.21 9.02 -6.17
CA ASP A 89 -10.02 9.73 -7.16
C ASP A 89 -11.42 9.12 -7.37
N GLY A 90 -11.98 8.57 -6.29
CA GLY A 90 -13.33 8.02 -6.29
C GLY A 90 -13.45 6.62 -6.90
N ARG A 91 -12.35 5.96 -7.25
CA ARG A 91 -12.34 4.60 -7.80
C ARG A 91 -11.37 3.71 -7.04
N ASN A 92 -11.71 2.44 -6.86
CA ASN A 92 -10.84 1.45 -6.24
C ASN A 92 -10.74 0.19 -7.10
N PRO A 93 -9.61 -0.54 -7.04
CA PRO A 93 -9.52 -1.86 -7.64
C PRO A 93 -10.43 -2.87 -6.93
N GLY A 94 -10.75 -3.96 -7.60
CA GLY A 94 -11.37 -5.14 -7.01
C GLY A 94 -12.85 -5.06 -6.68
N ASN A 95 -13.49 -3.92 -6.84
CA ASN A 95 -14.93 -3.81 -6.62
C ASN A 95 -15.63 -3.63 -7.98
N SER A 96 -16.21 -4.70 -8.50
CA SER A 96 -16.87 -4.74 -9.80
C SER A 96 -18.16 -5.54 -9.72
N SER A 97 -18.88 -5.67 -10.85
CA SER A 97 -20.03 -6.57 -10.93
C SER A 97 -19.69 -8.03 -10.64
N ASP A 98 -18.44 -8.41 -10.83
CA ASP A 98 -18.00 -9.81 -10.86
C ASP A 98 -17.20 -10.20 -9.59
N THR A 99 -16.75 -9.23 -8.80
CA THR A 99 -16.03 -9.49 -7.55
C THR A 99 -16.37 -8.46 -6.47
N THR A 100 -16.47 -8.90 -5.24
CA THR A 100 -16.60 -8.04 -4.07
C THR A 100 -15.24 -7.52 -3.63
N PHE A 101 -15.22 -6.44 -2.85
CA PHE A 101 -14.00 -5.91 -2.26
C PHE A 101 -13.30 -6.96 -1.37
N GLU A 102 -14.07 -7.73 -0.59
CA GLU A 102 -13.55 -8.81 0.25
C GLU A 102 -12.82 -9.89 -0.59
N ASN A 103 -13.47 -10.40 -1.64
CA ASN A 103 -12.87 -11.41 -2.52
C ASN A 103 -11.58 -10.89 -3.19
N TRP A 104 -11.54 -9.61 -3.56
CA TRP A 104 -10.34 -9.00 -4.10
C TRP A 104 -9.20 -8.96 -3.06
N ILE A 105 -9.49 -8.56 -1.81
CA ILE A 105 -8.50 -8.58 -0.72
C ILE A 105 -7.98 -10.00 -0.48
N GLU A 106 -8.85 -11.00 -0.45
CA GLU A 106 -8.45 -12.41 -0.27
C GLU A 106 -7.54 -12.88 -1.41
N GLN A 107 -7.87 -12.52 -2.64
CA GLN A 107 -7.05 -12.87 -3.80
C GLN A 107 -5.70 -12.17 -3.77
N VAL A 108 -5.65 -10.88 -3.47
CA VAL A 108 -4.40 -10.12 -3.28
C VAL A 108 -3.51 -10.77 -2.22
N ASN A 109 -4.08 -11.16 -1.08
CA ASN A 109 -3.35 -11.83 -0.01
C ASN A 109 -2.83 -13.21 -0.43
N THR A 110 -3.60 -13.95 -1.23
CA THR A 110 -3.24 -15.28 -1.71
C THR A 110 -2.15 -15.23 -2.77
N GLU A 111 -2.27 -14.34 -3.74
CA GLU A 111 -1.32 -14.22 -4.85
C GLU A 111 -0.06 -13.43 -4.49
N GLY A 112 -0.16 -12.58 -3.48
CA GLY A 112 0.91 -11.67 -3.05
C GLY A 112 1.14 -10.52 -4.02
N THR A 113 1.75 -9.46 -3.51
CA THR A 113 2.07 -8.23 -4.26
C THR A 113 3.52 -7.84 -4.06
N GLY A 114 4.03 -6.93 -4.89
CA GLY A 114 5.35 -6.35 -4.70
C GLY A 114 5.38 -5.49 -3.43
N PRO A 115 4.77 -4.30 -3.40
CA PRO A 115 4.65 -3.48 -2.19
C PRO A 115 3.51 -3.97 -1.29
N ASN A 116 3.51 -3.52 -0.03
CA ASN A 116 2.32 -3.58 0.81
C ASN A 116 1.21 -2.69 0.23
N ILE A 117 -0.04 -3.10 0.42
CA ILE A 117 -1.19 -2.35 -0.06
C ILE A 117 -2.05 -1.89 1.12
N ALA A 118 -2.35 -0.59 1.14
CA ALA A 118 -3.50 -0.02 1.80
C ALA A 118 -4.49 0.41 0.71
N THR A 119 -5.79 0.33 0.96
CA THR A 119 -6.76 0.75 -0.06
C THR A 119 -7.94 1.48 0.55
N LEU A 120 -8.43 2.45 -0.20
CA LEU A 120 -9.64 3.19 0.10
C LEU A 120 -10.77 2.69 -0.80
N VAL A 121 -12.01 2.90 -0.39
CA VAL A 121 -13.19 2.62 -1.20
C VAL A 121 -13.53 3.86 -2.00
N GLY A 122 -13.70 3.71 -3.31
CA GLY A 122 -14.06 4.82 -4.19
C GLY A 122 -15.54 5.13 -4.16
N HIS A 123 -15.91 6.38 -3.88
CA HIS A 123 -17.30 6.84 -3.94
C HIS A 123 -17.96 6.59 -5.31
N GLY A 124 -17.24 6.88 -6.41
CA GLY A 124 -17.72 6.60 -7.76
C GLY A 124 -17.96 5.10 -8.01
N THR A 125 -17.10 4.23 -7.48
CA THR A 125 -17.30 2.78 -7.53
C THR A 125 -18.59 2.37 -6.80
N LEU A 126 -18.84 2.89 -5.59
CA LEU A 126 -20.08 2.62 -4.86
C LEU A 126 -21.31 3.08 -5.62
N ARG A 127 -21.27 4.26 -6.22
CA ARG A 127 -22.36 4.78 -7.06
C ARG A 127 -22.65 3.86 -8.23
N GLN A 128 -21.63 3.40 -8.93
CA GLN A 128 -21.82 2.49 -10.06
C GLN A 128 -22.46 1.18 -9.64
N LEU A 129 -21.97 0.55 -8.58
CA LEU A 129 -22.47 -0.73 -8.07
C LEU A 129 -23.86 -0.66 -7.46
N SER A 130 -24.26 0.50 -6.92
CA SER A 130 -25.61 0.71 -6.41
C SER A 130 -26.66 0.91 -7.50
N GLY A 131 -26.24 1.28 -8.72
CA GLY A 131 -27.11 1.68 -9.83
C GLY A 131 -27.28 3.19 -9.95
N GLY A 132 -26.62 3.98 -9.07
CA GLY A 132 -26.63 5.44 -9.12
C GLY A 132 -25.91 6.01 -10.34
N GLY A 133 -24.81 5.37 -10.73
CA GLY A 133 -24.06 5.74 -11.94
C GLY A 133 -23.86 7.25 -12.09
N GLU A 134 -24.11 7.77 -13.28
CA GLU A 134 -23.96 9.18 -13.65
C GLU A 134 -25.20 10.06 -13.32
N LYS A 135 -26.15 9.56 -12.57
CA LYS A 135 -27.34 10.32 -12.19
C LYS A 135 -26.96 11.53 -11.33
N ASP A 136 -27.66 12.65 -11.49
CA ASP A 136 -27.47 13.83 -10.62
C ASP A 136 -27.74 13.51 -9.15
N LYS A 137 -28.76 12.68 -8.89
CA LYS A 137 -29.14 12.23 -7.56
C LYS A 137 -29.39 10.74 -7.54
N VAL A 138 -28.93 10.09 -6.49
CA VAL A 138 -29.26 8.69 -6.19
C VAL A 138 -30.62 8.61 -5.49
N THR A 139 -31.33 7.51 -5.66
CA THR A 139 -32.54 7.22 -4.91
C THR A 139 -32.21 6.79 -3.48
N PRO A 140 -33.19 6.82 -2.54
CA PRO A 140 -32.97 6.29 -1.20
C PRO A 140 -32.47 4.83 -1.19
N GLU A 141 -33.00 3.99 -2.06
CA GLU A 141 -32.61 2.58 -2.16
C GLU A 141 -31.16 2.43 -2.69
N GLU A 142 -30.76 3.27 -3.64
CA GLU A 142 -29.38 3.31 -4.14
C GLU A 142 -28.43 3.81 -3.04
N GLN A 143 -28.86 4.81 -2.25
CA GLN A 143 -28.11 5.30 -1.11
C GLN A 143 -27.89 4.21 -0.06
N GLU A 144 -28.94 3.49 0.35
CA GLU A 144 -28.84 2.38 1.30
C GLU A 144 -27.89 1.30 0.79
N LYS A 145 -27.93 1.00 -0.51
CA LYS A 145 -27.00 0.03 -1.11
C LYS A 145 -25.56 0.53 -1.12
N MET A 146 -25.32 1.82 -1.37
CA MET A 146 -23.96 2.40 -1.26
C MET A 146 -23.42 2.28 0.17
N GLU A 147 -24.26 2.57 1.16
CA GLU A 147 -23.89 2.47 2.57
C GLU A 147 -23.56 1.03 2.97
N ALA A 148 -24.37 0.05 2.55
CA ALA A 148 -24.10 -1.35 2.80
C ALA A 148 -22.77 -1.79 2.17
N LEU A 149 -22.52 -1.45 0.89
CA LEU A 149 -21.27 -1.77 0.20
C LEU A 149 -20.05 -1.14 0.88
N LEU A 150 -20.19 0.08 1.41
CA LEU A 150 -19.12 0.73 2.16
C LEU A 150 -18.86 0.01 3.48
N VAL A 151 -19.89 -0.36 4.22
CA VAL A 151 -19.75 -1.13 5.48
C VAL A 151 -19.06 -2.46 5.23
N ASP A 152 -19.45 -3.19 4.18
CA ASP A 152 -18.83 -4.47 3.82
C ASP A 152 -17.35 -4.29 3.49
N ALA A 153 -17.00 -3.28 2.70
CA ALA A 153 -15.62 -3.01 2.35
C ALA A 153 -14.77 -2.57 3.57
N MET A 154 -15.34 -1.75 4.47
CA MET A 154 -14.66 -1.37 5.73
C MET A 154 -14.43 -2.59 6.64
N ASN A 155 -15.38 -3.50 6.73
CA ASN A 155 -15.23 -4.76 7.47
C ASN A 155 -14.19 -5.68 6.84
N ALA A 156 -14.04 -5.67 5.51
CA ALA A 156 -13.03 -6.42 4.78
C ALA A 156 -11.62 -5.80 4.87
N GLY A 157 -11.47 -4.62 5.47
CA GLY A 157 -10.17 -4.01 5.75
C GLY A 157 -9.82 -2.78 4.92
N ALA A 158 -10.80 -2.13 4.28
CA ALA A 158 -10.57 -0.82 3.68
C ALA A 158 -10.20 0.23 4.74
N TYR A 159 -9.31 1.15 4.39
CA TYR A 159 -8.82 2.21 5.30
C TYR A 159 -9.73 3.45 5.34
N GLY A 160 -10.70 3.55 4.45
CA GLY A 160 -11.59 4.68 4.40
C GLY A 160 -12.29 4.84 3.05
N LEU A 161 -13.00 5.94 2.89
CA LEU A 161 -13.69 6.35 1.66
C LEU A 161 -12.90 7.46 0.97
N ASN A 162 -12.80 7.39 -0.35
CA ASN A 162 -12.24 8.45 -1.18
C ASN A 162 -13.26 8.92 -2.23
N THR A 163 -13.21 10.18 -2.59
CA THR A 163 -14.07 10.76 -3.61
C THR A 163 -13.27 11.64 -4.57
N GLY A 164 -13.62 11.60 -5.85
CA GLY A 164 -13.09 12.46 -6.89
C GLY A 164 -14.23 13.17 -7.60
N LEU A 165 -14.60 14.37 -7.12
CA LEU A 165 -15.81 15.08 -7.59
C LEU A 165 -15.69 15.62 -9.02
N GLU A 166 -14.51 15.60 -9.61
CA GLU A 166 -14.27 16.01 -11.00
C GLU A 166 -14.37 14.83 -12.00
N TYR A 167 -14.55 13.62 -11.50
CA TYR A 167 -14.63 12.40 -12.31
C TYR A 167 -16.05 11.88 -12.40
N VAL A 168 -16.34 11.15 -13.47
CA VAL A 168 -17.63 10.48 -13.69
C VAL A 168 -17.54 9.04 -13.19
N PRO A 169 -18.55 8.48 -12.54
CA PRO A 169 -19.85 9.04 -12.19
C PRO A 169 -19.77 10.03 -11.08
#